data_c83288f2bf194a6df1d03cf3f87e1090
#
_entry.id   c83288f2bf194a6df1d03cf3f87e1090
#
_cell.length_a   1.000
_cell.length_b   1.000
_cell.length_c   1.000
_cell.angle_alpha   90.00
_cell.angle_beta   90.00
_cell.angle_gamma   90.00
#
_symmetry.space_group_name_H-M   'P 1'
#
loop_
_entity.id
_entity.type
_entity.pdbx_description
1 polymer ?
#
loop_
_entity_poly.entity_id
_entity_poly.type
_entity_poly.pdbx_seq_one_letter_code
_entity_poly.pdbx_strand_id
1 'polypeptide(L)'
;MQQALELSRTYTGKPEIPRILATAGIHPHEAQLADQAALEKLDGLLASPDVLAVGEIGLDYYYDHSPRQQQKHAFAQQMEISAIRRRPIIIHCRPSDGSSNAWDDTLEMIEKQWVQTNLGGILHCFTGEWEHARRAMDCGFLISFAGNITFPKAGNLRDVASRVPLDQMLIETDAPFLAPLPHRGKRNEPGWVGRVADKLAEICGVPAEQVASSTANNFFRFFGVTPDLAS
;
A
#
# COMPACT_ATOMS: atom_id res chain seq x y z
N MET A 1 2.31 -3.63 -14.64
CA MET A 1 1.63 -4.85 -14.16
C MET A 1 2.46 -6.12 -14.43
N GLN A 2 2.69 -6.53 -15.64
CA GLN A 2 3.31 -7.85 -15.97
C GLN A 2 4.74 -8.02 -15.44
N GLN A 3 5.55 -6.96 -15.44
CA GLN A 3 6.95 -7.00 -14.98
C GLN A 3 7.11 -7.44 -13.52
N ALA A 4 6.20 -7.01 -12.63
CA ALA A 4 6.24 -7.41 -11.21
C ALA A 4 6.03 -8.92 -11.05
N LEU A 5 5.11 -9.51 -11.81
CA LEU A 5 4.86 -10.94 -11.81
C LEU A 5 6.05 -11.73 -12.42
N GLU A 6 6.68 -11.20 -13.47
CA GLU A 6 7.89 -11.81 -14.07
C GLU A 6 9.06 -11.79 -13.07
N LEU A 7 9.26 -10.68 -12.34
CA LEU A 7 10.28 -10.60 -11.29
C LEU A 7 10.00 -11.60 -10.16
N SER A 8 8.76 -11.68 -9.67
CA SER A 8 8.35 -12.67 -8.68
C SER A 8 8.76 -14.08 -9.11
N ARG A 9 8.37 -14.49 -10.31
CA ARG A 9 8.69 -15.83 -10.85
C ARG A 9 10.18 -16.07 -11.07
N THR A 10 10.90 -15.04 -11.52
CA THR A 10 12.33 -15.14 -11.79
C THR A 10 13.15 -15.40 -10.53
N TYR A 11 12.71 -14.88 -9.39
CA TYR A 11 13.45 -14.95 -8.14
C TYR A 11 12.88 -15.95 -7.13
N THR A 12 11.70 -16.50 -7.35
CA THR A 12 11.11 -17.53 -6.47
C THR A 12 12.05 -18.74 -6.33
N GLY A 13 12.29 -19.13 -5.07
CA GLY A 13 13.11 -20.30 -4.72
C GLY A 13 14.62 -20.12 -4.90
N LYS A 14 15.11 -18.92 -5.20
CA LYS A 14 16.56 -18.66 -5.19
C LYS A 14 17.06 -18.52 -3.76
N PRO A 15 18.15 -19.22 -3.37
CA PRO A 15 18.78 -19.03 -2.07
C PRO A 15 19.12 -17.56 -1.81
N GLU A 16 19.01 -17.13 -0.56
CA GLU A 16 19.36 -15.79 -0.10
C GLU A 16 18.45 -14.64 -0.63
N ILE A 17 17.46 -14.94 -1.47
CA ILE A 17 16.49 -13.95 -1.92
C ILE A 17 15.16 -14.19 -1.21
N PRO A 18 14.61 -13.19 -0.49
CA PRO A 18 13.31 -13.33 0.11
C PRO A 18 12.25 -13.58 -0.96
N ARG A 19 11.18 -14.30 -0.60
CA ARG A 19 10.05 -14.53 -1.50
C ARG A 19 9.51 -13.20 -2.01
N ILE A 20 9.44 -13.06 -3.32
CA ILE A 20 8.89 -11.90 -4.00
C ILE A 20 7.47 -12.21 -4.43
N LEU A 21 6.53 -11.39 -4.00
CA LEU A 21 5.11 -11.47 -4.34
C LEU A 21 4.74 -10.23 -5.15
N ALA A 22 3.77 -10.36 -6.05
CA ALA A 22 3.39 -9.28 -6.94
C ALA A 22 2.02 -8.70 -6.58
N THR A 23 1.80 -7.47 -7.00
CA THR A 23 0.48 -6.84 -7.13
C THR A 23 0.28 -6.40 -8.57
N ALA A 24 -0.96 -6.26 -9.00
CA ALA A 24 -1.30 -5.77 -10.32
C ALA A 24 -2.43 -4.73 -10.21
N GLY A 25 -2.27 -3.61 -10.89
CA GLY A 25 -3.23 -2.52 -10.89
C GLY A 25 -2.86 -1.46 -11.90
N ILE A 26 -3.78 -0.55 -12.18
CA ILE A 26 -3.58 0.63 -13.00
C ILE A 26 -3.52 1.81 -12.04
N HIS A 27 -2.32 2.39 -11.90
CA HIS A 27 -2.07 3.52 -11.02
C HIS A 27 -2.90 4.75 -11.43
N PRO A 28 -3.35 5.62 -10.51
CA PRO A 28 -4.13 6.81 -10.85
C PRO A 28 -3.49 7.72 -11.89
N HIS A 29 -2.16 7.76 -11.98
CA HIS A 29 -1.47 8.52 -13.04
C HIS A 29 -1.79 8.00 -14.44
N GLU A 30 -2.09 6.71 -14.58
CA GLU A 30 -2.38 6.03 -15.86
C GLU A 30 -3.88 5.73 -16.03
N ALA A 31 -4.76 6.30 -15.19
CA ALA A 31 -6.19 6.00 -15.19
C ALA A 31 -6.88 6.24 -16.55
N GLN A 32 -6.38 7.18 -17.35
CA GLN A 32 -6.85 7.40 -18.71
C GLN A 32 -6.59 6.22 -19.67
N LEU A 33 -5.71 5.28 -19.29
CA LEU A 33 -5.38 4.07 -20.06
C LEU A 33 -6.17 2.84 -19.56
N ALA A 34 -7.08 3.03 -18.60
CA ALA A 34 -7.91 1.96 -18.05
C ALA A 34 -9.09 1.63 -18.98
N ASP A 35 -8.79 1.25 -20.22
CA ASP A 35 -9.77 0.76 -21.17
C ASP A 35 -10.14 -0.72 -20.90
N GLN A 36 -11.12 -1.23 -21.64
CA GLN A 36 -11.58 -2.60 -21.50
C GLN A 36 -10.46 -3.64 -21.65
N ALA A 37 -9.54 -3.44 -22.58
CA ALA A 37 -8.43 -4.36 -22.81
C ALA A 37 -7.42 -4.35 -21.64
N ALA A 38 -7.16 -3.18 -21.04
CA ALA A 38 -6.31 -3.06 -19.87
C ALA A 38 -6.94 -3.73 -18.64
N LEU A 39 -8.26 -3.60 -18.46
CA LEU A 39 -8.99 -4.24 -17.37
C LEU A 39 -9.08 -5.78 -17.55
N GLU A 40 -9.30 -6.26 -18.76
CA GLU A 40 -9.24 -7.70 -19.06
C GLU A 40 -7.83 -8.28 -18.82
N LYS A 41 -6.79 -7.54 -19.16
CA LYS A 41 -5.41 -7.93 -18.84
C LYS A 41 -5.18 -7.99 -17.33
N LEU A 42 -5.68 -7.01 -16.56
CA LEU A 42 -5.63 -7.03 -15.10
C LEU A 42 -6.33 -8.28 -14.56
N ASP A 43 -7.56 -8.54 -15.01
CA ASP A 43 -8.35 -9.70 -14.58
C ASP A 43 -7.59 -11.02 -14.87
N GLY A 44 -6.96 -11.13 -16.04
CA GLY A 44 -6.12 -12.27 -16.40
C GLY A 44 -4.91 -12.46 -15.50
N LEU A 45 -4.24 -11.37 -15.07
CA LEU A 45 -3.10 -11.44 -14.15
C LEU A 45 -3.50 -11.92 -12.75
N LEU A 46 -4.69 -11.56 -12.30
CA LEU A 46 -5.22 -11.95 -10.98
C LEU A 46 -5.54 -13.45 -10.89
N ALA A 47 -5.58 -14.17 -12.00
CA ALA A 47 -5.68 -15.63 -11.99
C ALA A 47 -4.41 -16.30 -11.44
N SER A 48 -3.25 -15.62 -11.44
CA SER A 48 -2.01 -16.13 -10.85
C SER A 48 -2.06 -16.08 -9.32
N PRO A 49 -1.68 -17.16 -8.61
CA PRO A 49 -1.56 -17.16 -7.17
C PRO A 49 -0.43 -16.24 -6.67
N ASP A 50 0.53 -15.89 -7.52
CA ASP A 50 1.65 -15.00 -7.19
C ASP A 50 1.23 -13.52 -7.14
N VAL A 51 0.04 -13.16 -7.65
CA VAL A 51 -0.54 -11.82 -7.55
C VAL A 51 -1.48 -11.76 -6.35
N LEU A 52 -1.02 -11.15 -5.27
CA LEU A 52 -1.73 -11.17 -3.98
C LEU A 52 -2.86 -10.15 -3.87
N ALA A 53 -2.73 -9.01 -4.54
CA ALA A 53 -3.66 -7.89 -4.43
C ALA A 53 -3.83 -7.13 -5.74
N VAL A 54 -4.91 -6.36 -5.84
CA VAL A 54 -5.04 -5.33 -6.88
C VAL A 54 -4.43 -4.03 -6.35
N GLY A 55 -3.38 -3.56 -7.00
CA GLY A 55 -2.64 -2.35 -6.59
C GLY A 55 -1.36 -2.10 -7.42
N GLU A 56 -0.90 -0.84 -7.38
CA GLU A 56 -1.52 0.28 -6.70
C GLU A 56 -2.66 0.86 -7.54
N ILE A 57 -3.80 1.11 -6.88
CA ILE A 57 -4.96 1.78 -7.43
C ILE A 57 -5.36 2.94 -6.52
N GLY A 58 -6.24 3.83 -6.95
CA GLY A 58 -6.70 4.92 -6.08
C GLY A 58 -6.69 6.29 -6.75
N LEU A 59 -6.35 7.34 -5.98
CA LEU A 59 -6.47 8.73 -6.40
C LEU A 59 -5.20 9.53 -6.15
N ASP A 60 -4.76 10.31 -7.14
CA ASP A 60 -3.67 11.29 -7.02
C ASP A 60 -4.13 12.65 -7.57
N TYR A 61 -4.49 13.55 -6.67
CA TYR A 61 -4.92 14.90 -7.00
C TYR A 61 -3.80 15.93 -6.86
N TYR A 62 -2.60 15.47 -6.53
CA TYR A 62 -1.42 16.30 -6.48
C TYR A 62 -0.79 16.47 -7.86
N TYR A 63 -0.49 15.36 -8.52
CA TYR A 63 0.08 15.37 -9.86
C TYR A 63 -0.97 15.53 -10.96
N ASP A 64 -2.20 15.05 -10.74
CA ASP A 64 -3.33 15.14 -11.68
C ASP A 64 -2.98 14.69 -13.11
N HIS A 65 -2.12 13.67 -13.27
CA HIS A 65 -1.68 13.18 -14.60
C HIS A 65 -2.83 12.61 -15.42
N SER A 66 -3.84 12.06 -14.79
CA SER A 66 -5.11 11.68 -15.41
C SER A 66 -6.25 12.51 -14.82
N PRO A 67 -7.29 12.85 -15.59
CA PRO A 67 -8.47 13.57 -15.08
C PRO A 67 -9.11 12.86 -13.87
N ARG A 68 -9.47 13.58 -12.82
CA ARG A 68 -9.98 13.02 -11.54
C ARG A 68 -11.19 12.11 -11.73
N GLN A 69 -12.09 12.44 -12.66
CA GLN A 69 -13.23 11.57 -12.95
C GLN A 69 -12.80 10.23 -13.55
N GLN A 70 -11.77 10.22 -14.39
CA GLN A 70 -11.20 8.98 -14.91
C GLN A 70 -10.47 8.18 -13.83
N GLN A 71 -9.75 8.87 -12.91
CA GLN A 71 -9.14 8.21 -11.76
C GLN A 71 -10.22 7.51 -10.92
N LYS A 72 -11.31 8.18 -10.55
CA LYS A 72 -12.42 7.60 -9.80
C LYS A 72 -13.07 6.42 -10.54
N HIS A 73 -13.28 6.56 -11.85
CA HIS A 73 -13.86 5.51 -12.67
C HIS A 73 -12.97 4.27 -12.73
N ALA A 74 -11.69 4.44 -13.03
CA ALA A 74 -10.71 3.36 -13.06
C ALA A 74 -10.56 2.69 -11.68
N PHE A 75 -10.60 3.46 -10.59
CA PHE A 75 -10.55 2.94 -9.24
C PHE A 75 -11.77 2.06 -8.95
N ALA A 76 -12.99 2.52 -9.26
CA ALA A 76 -14.21 1.74 -9.07
C ALA A 76 -14.20 0.42 -9.86
N GLN A 77 -13.83 0.46 -11.15
CA GLN A 77 -13.75 -0.73 -12.00
C GLN A 77 -12.73 -1.76 -11.46
N GLN A 78 -11.59 -1.30 -10.97
CA GLN A 78 -10.58 -2.18 -10.40
C GLN A 78 -11.02 -2.77 -9.05
N MET A 79 -11.75 -2.02 -8.22
CA MET A 79 -12.38 -2.56 -7.01
C MET A 79 -13.38 -3.67 -7.36
N GLU A 80 -14.19 -3.50 -8.41
CA GLU A 80 -15.16 -4.51 -8.85
C GLU A 80 -14.45 -5.81 -9.30
N ILE A 81 -13.42 -5.70 -10.15
CA ILE A 81 -12.60 -6.84 -10.57
C ILE A 81 -11.96 -7.52 -9.35
N SER A 82 -11.42 -6.75 -8.43
CA SER A 82 -10.79 -7.24 -7.21
C SER A 82 -11.77 -8.01 -6.33
N ALA A 83 -13.00 -7.51 -6.18
CA ALA A 83 -14.08 -8.17 -5.43
C ALA A 83 -14.47 -9.52 -6.06
N ILE A 84 -14.63 -9.57 -7.39
CA ILE A 84 -14.92 -10.79 -8.15
C ILE A 84 -13.81 -11.83 -7.95
N ARG A 85 -12.55 -11.41 -8.01
CA ARG A 85 -11.36 -12.26 -7.83
C ARG A 85 -11.01 -12.54 -6.37
N ARG A 86 -11.77 -11.96 -5.43
CA ARG A 86 -11.54 -12.07 -3.99
C ARG A 86 -10.11 -11.74 -3.59
N ARG A 87 -9.59 -10.65 -4.15
CA ARG A 87 -8.27 -10.11 -3.82
C ARG A 87 -8.43 -8.82 -3.01
N PRO A 88 -7.60 -8.58 -1.97
CA PRO A 88 -7.57 -7.28 -1.30
C PRO A 88 -7.00 -6.20 -2.24
N ILE A 89 -7.16 -4.94 -1.85
CA ILE A 89 -6.68 -3.79 -2.62
C ILE A 89 -5.55 -3.05 -1.89
N ILE A 90 -4.63 -2.49 -2.67
CA ILE A 90 -3.57 -1.59 -2.18
C ILE A 90 -3.80 -0.22 -2.79
N ILE A 91 -4.00 0.77 -1.93
CA ILE A 91 -4.46 2.09 -2.32
C ILE A 91 -3.36 3.12 -2.22
N HIS A 92 -3.11 3.79 -3.33
CA HIS A 92 -2.43 5.07 -3.41
C HIS A 92 -3.43 6.21 -3.20
N CYS A 93 -3.13 7.12 -2.29
CA CYS A 93 -3.93 8.32 -2.09
C CYS A 93 -3.05 9.53 -1.84
N ARG A 94 -3.14 10.52 -2.73
CA ARG A 94 -2.39 11.77 -2.60
C ARG A 94 -3.29 12.98 -2.88
N PRO A 95 -3.60 13.79 -1.85
CA PRO A 95 -4.45 14.97 -2.01
C PRO A 95 -3.70 16.13 -2.67
N SER A 96 -4.44 17.07 -3.21
CA SER A 96 -3.90 18.38 -3.61
C SER A 96 -3.28 19.10 -2.40
N ASP A 97 -2.31 19.97 -2.66
CA ASP A 97 -1.68 20.76 -1.60
C ASP A 97 -2.72 21.52 -0.75
N GLY A 98 -2.59 21.37 0.56
CA GLY A 98 -3.45 22.03 1.54
C GLY A 98 -4.91 21.55 1.56
N SER A 99 -5.19 20.37 1.01
CA SER A 99 -6.55 19.80 0.93
C SER A 99 -6.58 18.35 1.39
N SER A 100 -7.75 17.86 1.82
CA SER A 100 -8.04 16.44 2.09
C SER A 100 -8.78 15.74 0.94
N ASN A 101 -9.07 16.43 -0.15
CA ASN A 101 -10.02 16.03 -1.18
C ASN A 101 -9.85 14.62 -1.75
N ALA A 102 -8.62 14.15 -1.97
CA ALA A 102 -8.39 12.77 -2.42
C ALA A 102 -8.69 11.75 -1.31
N TRP A 103 -8.40 12.09 -0.05
CA TRP A 103 -8.73 11.23 1.09
C TRP A 103 -10.24 11.12 1.29
N ASP A 104 -10.97 12.25 1.19
CA ASP A 104 -12.43 12.27 1.31
C ASP A 104 -13.08 11.39 0.24
N ASP A 105 -12.68 11.57 -1.02
CA ASP A 105 -13.17 10.76 -2.14
C ASP A 105 -12.79 9.28 -2.00
N THR A 106 -11.54 8.98 -1.63
CA THR A 106 -11.06 7.59 -1.46
C THR A 106 -11.85 6.86 -0.38
N LEU A 107 -12.02 7.48 0.79
CA LEU A 107 -12.73 6.87 1.91
C LEU A 107 -14.23 6.72 1.61
N GLU A 108 -14.84 7.70 0.95
CA GLU A 108 -16.23 7.59 0.50
C GLU A 108 -16.44 6.41 -0.45
N MET A 109 -15.51 6.20 -1.40
CA MET A 109 -15.56 5.07 -2.34
C MET A 109 -15.37 3.73 -1.62
N ILE A 110 -14.43 3.65 -0.66
CA ILE A 110 -14.21 2.45 0.16
C ILE A 110 -15.48 2.12 0.96
N GLU A 111 -16.02 3.08 1.69
CA GLU A 111 -17.20 2.90 2.54
C GLU A 111 -18.44 2.46 1.77
N LYS A 112 -18.65 3.03 0.56
CA LYS A 112 -19.82 2.73 -0.27
C LYS A 112 -19.69 1.47 -1.12
N GLN A 113 -18.49 1.15 -1.59
CA GLN A 113 -18.31 0.14 -2.65
C GLN A 113 -17.43 -1.04 -2.25
N TRP A 114 -16.64 -0.91 -1.18
CA TRP A 114 -15.64 -1.93 -0.85
C TRP A 114 -15.88 -2.65 0.48
N VAL A 115 -16.32 -1.96 1.52
CA VAL A 115 -16.44 -2.51 2.88
C VAL A 115 -17.29 -3.79 2.93
N GLN A 116 -18.33 -3.88 2.12
CA GLN A 116 -19.22 -5.07 2.07
C GLN A 116 -18.54 -6.33 1.52
N THR A 117 -17.37 -6.21 0.88
CA THR A 117 -16.61 -7.37 0.39
C THR A 117 -15.94 -8.16 1.50
N ASN A 118 -15.67 -7.53 2.65
CA ASN A 118 -14.89 -8.03 3.77
C ASN A 118 -13.46 -8.47 3.38
N LEU A 119 -12.92 -7.94 2.29
CA LEU A 119 -11.57 -8.28 1.82
C LEU A 119 -10.49 -7.38 2.42
N GLY A 120 -10.88 -6.23 3.00
CA GLY A 120 -9.94 -5.25 3.53
C GLY A 120 -9.02 -4.65 2.46
N GLY A 121 -7.97 -3.99 2.89
CA GLY A 121 -6.99 -3.37 2.02
C GLY A 121 -5.79 -2.81 2.78
N ILE A 122 -4.91 -2.15 2.04
CA ILE A 122 -3.75 -1.46 2.58
C ILE A 122 -3.77 -0.02 2.05
N LEU A 123 -3.73 0.96 2.96
CA LEU A 123 -3.37 2.31 2.58
C LEU A 123 -1.85 2.40 2.49
N HIS A 124 -1.34 2.31 1.27
CA HIS A 124 0.08 2.38 0.94
C HIS A 124 0.63 3.79 1.19
N CYS A 125 1.86 3.86 1.67
CA CYS A 125 2.60 5.10 1.88
C CYS A 125 1.74 6.21 2.51
N PHE A 126 1.06 5.88 3.61
CA PHE A 126 0.05 6.71 4.22
C PHE A 126 0.59 8.11 4.58
N THR A 127 -0.15 9.14 4.19
CA THR A 127 0.16 10.56 4.45
C THR A 127 -1.05 11.35 4.94
N GLY A 128 -2.15 10.67 5.23
CA GLY A 128 -3.37 11.29 5.73
C GLY A 128 -3.28 11.71 7.19
N GLU A 129 -4.38 12.22 7.70
CA GLU A 129 -4.56 12.57 9.10
C GLU A 129 -5.17 11.41 9.90
N TRP A 130 -5.21 11.54 11.22
CA TRP A 130 -5.75 10.51 12.12
C TRP A 130 -7.16 10.06 11.72
N GLU A 131 -8.04 10.98 11.39
CA GLU A 131 -9.43 10.62 11.03
C GLU A 131 -9.49 9.76 9.76
N HIS A 132 -8.60 10.00 8.79
CA HIS A 132 -8.50 9.17 7.59
C HIS A 132 -8.02 7.75 7.93
N ALA A 133 -7.00 7.64 8.80
CA ALA A 133 -6.50 6.33 9.26
C ALA A 133 -7.59 5.57 10.03
N ARG A 134 -8.29 6.24 10.96
CA ARG A 134 -9.36 5.64 11.76
C ARG A 134 -10.49 5.09 10.88
N ARG A 135 -11.01 5.90 9.96
CA ARG A 135 -12.07 5.46 9.02
C ARG A 135 -11.64 4.28 8.16
N ALA A 136 -10.40 4.29 7.68
CA ALA A 136 -9.87 3.18 6.90
C ALA A 136 -9.75 1.90 7.75
N MET A 137 -9.25 2.00 8.98
CA MET A 137 -9.17 0.86 9.91
C MET A 137 -10.56 0.29 10.24
N ASP A 138 -11.57 1.14 10.42
CA ASP A 138 -12.96 0.73 10.61
C ASP A 138 -13.52 -0.05 9.38
N CYS A 139 -12.93 0.17 8.19
CA CYS A 139 -13.23 -0.57 6.96
C CYS A 139 -12.32 -1.80 6.75
N GLY A 140 -11.51 -2.19 7.73
CA GLY A 140 -10.63 -3.37 7.65
C GLY A 140 -9.32 -3.13 6.92
N PHE A 141 -8.85 -1.88 6.80
CA PHE A 141 -7.58 -1.54 6.17
C PHE A 141 -6.42 -1.51 7.16
N LEU A 142 -5.26 -1.94 6.68
CA LEU A 142 -3.97 -1.71 7.34
C LEU A 142 -3.36 -0.39 6.87
N ILE A 143 -2.62 0.26 7.76
CA ILE A 143 -1.93 1.53 7.50
C ILE A 143 -0.45 1.26 7.31
N SER A 144 0.08 1.56 6.13
CA SER A 144 1.48 1.32 5.79
C SER A 144 2.30 2.61 5.84
N PHE A 145 3.40 2.58 6.57
CA PHE A 145 4.30 3.72 6.76
C PHE A 145 5.61 3.51 5.98
N ALA A 146 6.02 4.55 5.24
CA ALA A 146 7.24 4.56 4.44
C ALA A 146 8.34 5.43 5.03
N GLY A 147 9.44 5.56 4.30
CA GLY A 147 10.62 6.32 4.75
C GLY A 147 10.38 7.79 5.08
N ASN A 148 9.31 8.40 4.56
CA ASN A 148 8.91 9.77 4.85
C ASN A 148 8.60 10.02 6.33
N ILE A 149 8.24 9.01 7.12
CA ILE A 149 8.01 9.15 8.57
C ILE A 149 9.28 9.60 9.33
N THR A 150 10.45 9.32 8.75
CA THR A 150 11.76 9.75 9.30
C THR A 150 12.07 11.22 9.01
N PHE A 151 11.34 11.90 8.12
CA PHE A 151 11.67 13.24 7.67
C PHE A 151 11.37 14.28 8.75
N PRO A 152 12.18 15.36 8.84
CA PRO A 152 11.99 16.37 9.89
C PRO A 152 10.59 16.97 9.92
N LYS A 153 9.98 17.23 8.75
CA LYS A 153 8.67 17.85 8.62
C LYS A 153 7.49 16.89 8.78
N ALA A 154 7.70 15.61 9.08
CA ALA A 154 6.65 14.60 9.20
C ALA A 154 6.00 14.54 10.61
N GLY A 155 5.88 15.67 11.32
CA GLY A 155 5.31 15.72 12.66
C GLY A 155 3.89 15.14 12.73
N ASN A 156 3.01 15.59 11.84
CA ASN A 156 1.62 15.11 11.78
C ASN A 156 1.55 13.60 11.50
N LEU A 157 2.39 13.10 10.59
CA LEU A 157 2.42 11.67 10.29
C LEU A 157 2.87 10.83 11.49
N ARG A 158 3.85 11.34 12.28
CA ARG A 158 4.28 10.69 13.52
C ARG A 158 3.19 10.71 14.60
N ASP A 159 2.40 11.78 14.69
CA ASP A 159 1.25 11.84 15.58
C ASP A 159 0.21 10.77 15.20
N VAL A 160 -0.09 10.62 13.91
CA VAL A 160 -0.97 9.54 13.44
C VAL A 160 -0.39 8.18 13.79
N ALA A 161 0.89 7.93 13.50
CA ALA A 161 1.52 6.64 13.76
C ALA A 161 1.51 6.26 15.25
N SER A 162 1.61 7.26 16.16
CA SER A 162 1.52 7.00 17.61
C SER A 162 0.15 6.49 18.08
N ARG A 163 -0.89 6.65 17.26
CA ARG A 163 -2.28 6.26 17.58
C ARG A 163 -2.72 4.99 16.86
N VAL A 164 -2.10 4.63 15.74
CA VAL A 164 -2.42 3.41 15.00
C VAL A 164 -1.98 2.19 15.83
N PRO A 165 -2.84 1.21 16.09
CA PRO A 165 -2.45 -0.01 16.79
C PRO A 165 -1.40 -0.81 16.02
N LEU A 166 -0.43 -1.40 16.72
CA LEU A 166 0.65 -2.17 16.07
C LEU A 166 0.14 -3.32 15.21
N ASP A 167 -0.99 -3.92 15.55
CA ASP A 167 -1.62 -5.02 14.80
C ASP A 167 -2.37 -4.56 13.54
N GLN A 168 -2.42 -3.24 13.30
CA GLN A 168 -2.98 -2.62 12.10
C GLN A 168 -1.92 -1.84 11.28
N MET A 169 -0.64 -1.94 11.67
CA MET A 169 0.47 -1.29 10.96
C MET A 169 1.15 -2.21 9.96
N LEU A 170 1.65 -1.61 8.88
CA LEU A 170 2.67 -2.15 8.00
C LEU A 170 3.82 -1.17 7.84
N ILE A 171 4.95 -1.68 7.41
CA ILE A 171 6.12 -0.88 7.01
C ILE A 171 6.49 -1.21 5.56
N GLU A 172 6.97 -0.20 4.87
CA GLU A 172 7.38 -0.32 3.48
C GLU A 172 8.53 0.62 3.15
N THR A 173 9.09 0.51 1.96
CA THR A 173 10.13 1.42 1.48
C THR A 173 9.61 2.46 0.51
N ASP A 174 8.67 2.12 -0.34
CA ASP A 174 8.29 2.87 -1.55
C ASP A 174 9.50 3.04 -2.50
N ALA A 175 10.42 2.06 -2.51
CA ALA A 175 11.60 2.14 -3.37
C ALA A 175 11.22 2.19 -4.86
N PRO A 176 11.84 3.07 -5.65
CA PRO A 176 13.10 3.82 -5.41
C PRO A 176 12.93 5.20 -4.77
N PHE A 177 11.74 5.53 -4.27
CA PHE A 177 11.40 6.82 -3.68
C PHE A 177 11.55 6.83 -2.16
N LEU A 178 11.38 7.98 -1.53
CA LEU A 178 11.24 8.19 -0.08
C LEU A 178 12.35 7.57 0.79
N ALA A 179 13.61 7.56 0.31
CA ALA A 179 14.73 7.05 1.09
C ALA A 179 14.73 7.64 2.53
N PRO A 180 14.70 6.78 3.58
CA PRO A 180 14.65 7.25 4.96
C PRO A 180 15.95 7.94 5.39
N LEU A 181 15.91 8.70 6.48
CA LEU A 181 17.15 9.20 7.08
C LEU A 181 18.02 8.01 7.56
N PRO A 182 19.35 8.11 7.43
CA PRO A 182 20.15 9.23 6.90
C PRO A 182 20.33 9.25 5.37
N HIS A 183 19.60 8.42 4.64
CA HIS A 183 19.79 8.21 3.21
C HIS A 183 18.96 9.15 2.32
N ARG A 184 18.24 10.12 2.91
CA ARG A 184 17.41 11.06 2.16
C ARG A 184 18.17 11.72 1.02
N GLY A 185 17.52 11.78 -0.17
CA GLY A 185 18.13 12.32 -1.39
C GLY A 185 18.90 11.29 -2.23
N LYS A 186 19.05 10.05 -1.73
CA LYS A 186 19.55 8.92 -2.51
C LYS A 186 18.39 8.12 -3.09
N ARG A 187 18.67 7.25 -4.08
CA ARG A 187 17.73 6.25 -4.53
C ARG A 187 17.47 5.26 -3.39
N ASN A 188 16.21 5.07 -3.02
CA ASN A 188 15.82 4.13 -1.96
C ASN A 188 15.98 2.67 -2.43
N GLU A 189 16.12 1.77 -1.47
CA GLU A 189 16.25 0.33 -1.69
C GLU A 189 15.53 -0.47 -0.59
N PRO A 190 15.06 -1.70 -0.87
CA PRO A 190 14.29 -2.51 0.09
C PRO A 190 15.00 -2.73 1.43
N GLY A 191 16.33 -2.85 1.42
CA GLY A 191 17.13 -3.08 2.64
C GLY A 191 17.01 -1.97 3.69
N TRP A 192 16.51 -0.78 3.32
CA TRP A 192 16.36 0.33 4.28
C TRP A 192 15.02 0.35 5.01
N VAL A 193 14.14 -0.64 4.80
CA VAL A 193 12.86 -0.75 5.52
C VAL A 193 13.06 -0.80 7.04
N GLY A 194 14.17 -1.34 7.52
CA GLY A 194 14.52 -1.36 8.95
C GLY A 194 14.56 0.04 9.58
N ARG A 195 14.91 1.09 8.81
CA ARG A 195 14.90 2.48 9.30
C ARG A 195 13.48 2.99 9.58
N VAL A 196 12.49 2.48 8.87
CA VAL A 196 11.08 2.77 9.15
C VAL A 196 10.66 2.10 10.45
N ALA A 197 11.05 0.82 10.65
CA ALA A 197 10.79 0.10 11.88
C ALA A 197 11.44 0.78 13.11
N ASP A 198 12.71 1.19 13.00
CA ASP A 198 13.42 1.94 14.05
C ASP A 198 12.66 3.21 14.45
N LYS A 199 12.18 3.96 13.44
CA LYS A 199 11.45 5.21 13.69
C LYS A 199 10.07 4.97 14.31
N LEU A 200 9.36 3.96 13.89
CA LEU A 200 8.07 3.59 14.50
C LEU A 200 8.25 3.10 15.95
N ALA A 201 9.31 2.34 16.21
CA ALA A 201 9.66 1.90 17.57
C ALA A 201 9.86 3.11 18.51
N GLU A 202 10.60 4.12 18.06
CA GLU A 202 10.77 5.39 18.79
C GLU A 202 9.43 6.09 19.04
N ILE A 203 8.55 6.16 18.04
CA ILE A 203 7.25 6.83 18.12
C ILE A 203 6.31 6.09 19.07
N CYS A 204 6.27 4.77 18.99
CA CYS A 204 5.35 3.93 19.78
C CYS A 204 5.90 3.58 21.17
N GLY A 205 7.17 3.88 21.45
CA GLY A 205 7.80 3.55 22.74
C GLY A 205 7.99 2.05 22.97
N VAL A 206 8.28 1.28 21.91
CA VAL A 206 8.45 -0.17 21.95
C VAL A 206 9.78 -0.58 21.28
N PRO A 207 10.31 -1.79 21.51
CA PRO A 207 11.49 -2.28 20.82
C PRO A 207 11.30 -2.38 19.29
N ALA A 208 12.35 -2.14 18.51
CA ALA A 208 12.30 -2.24 17.05
C ALA A 208 11.93 -3.65 16.57
N GLU A 209 12.39 -4.69 17.27
CA GLU A 209 12.04 -6.09 17.02
C GLU A 209 10.53 -6.35 17.17
N GLN A 210 9.87 -5.63 18.09
CA GLN A 210 8.43 -5.75 18.26
C GLN A 210 7.70 -5.13 17.07
N VAL A 211 8.13 -3.98 16.58
CA VAL A 211 7.56 -3.37 15.36
C VAL A 211 7.77 -4.30 14.17
N ALA A 212 9.00 -4.79 13.97
CA ALA A 212 9.33 -5.67 12.85
C ALA A 212 8.49 -6.96 12.88
N SER A 213 8.39 -7.62 14.04
CA SER A 213 7.61 -8.85 14.18
C SER A 213 6.11 -8.62 14.02
N SER A 214 5.57 -7.52 14.60
CA SER A 214 4.14 -7.20 14.49
C SER A 214 3.75 -6.91 13.04
N THR A 215 4.52 -6.06 12.34
CA THR A 215 4.22 -5.71 10.95
C THR A 215 4.40 -6.88 9.99
N ALA A 216 5.39 -7.74 10.21
CA ALA A 216 5.53 -8.98 9.45
C ALA A 216 4.33 -9.93 9.68
N ASN A 217 3.93 -10.14 10.95
CA ASN A 217 2.77 -10.96 11.28
C ASN A 217 1.47 -10.39 10.69
N ASN A 218 1.31 -9.06 10.66
CA ASN A 218 0.17 -8.40 10.03
C ASN A 218 0.12 -8.71 8.53
N PHE A 219 1.27 -8.61 7.84
CA PHE A 219 1.38 -8.96 6.43
C PHE A 219 0.98 -10.43 6.18
N PHE A 220 1.57 -11.37 6.92
CA PHE A 220 1.27 -12.80 6.76
C PHE A 220 -0.19 -13.11 7.04
N ARG A 221 -0.75 -12.56 8.11
CA ARG A 221 -2.17 -12.71 8.47
C ARG A 221 -3.08 -12.13 7.40
N PHE A 222 -2.78 -10.93 6.92
CA PHE A 222 -3.62 -10.21 5.95
C PHE A 222 -3.70 -10.93 4.61
N PHE A 223 -2.58 -11.42 4.10
CA PHE A 223 -2.54 -12.13 2.82
C PHE A 223 -2.76 -13.65 2.92
N GLY A 224 -2.85 -14.19 4.13
CA GLY A 224 -2.96 -15.64 4.33
C GLY A 224 -1.75 -16.42 3.80
N VAL A 225 -0.56 -15.79 3.79
CA VAL A 225 0.69 -16.42 3.36
C VAL A 225 1.52 -16.83 4.57
N THR A 226 2.24 -17.94 4.46
CA THR A 226 3.17 -18.39 5.49
C THR A 226 4.55 -17.78 5.27
N PRO A 227 5.28 -17.46 6.36
CA PRO A 227 6.69 -17.10 6.24
C PRO A 227 7.45 -18.27 5.59
N ASP A 228 8.29 -17.99 4.61
CA ASP A 228 9.34 -18.92 4.22
C ASP A 228 10.37 -18.89 5.37
N LEU A 229 10.20 -19.79 6.36
CA LEU A 229 11.23 -20.01 7.35
C LEU A 229 12.42 -20.57 6.57
N ALA A 230 13.49 -19.77 6.45
CA ALA A 230 14.76 -20.24 5.94
C ALA A 230 15.17 -21.44 6.81
N SER A 231 15.17 -22.63 6.20
CA SER A 231 15.66 -23.87 6.79
C SER A 231 17.18 -23.84 6.94
#